data_6aa3d5f0f3c6a8ad96820b4d561c2e90
#
_entry.id   6aa3d5f0f3c6a8ad96820b4d561c2e90
#
_cell.length_a   1.000
_cell.length_b   1.000
_cell.length_c   1.000
_cell.angle_alpha   90.00
_cell.angle_beta   90.00
_cell.angle_gamma   90.00
#
_symmetry.space_group_name_H-M   'P 1'
#
loop_
_entity.id
_entity.type
_entity.pdbx_description
1 polymer ?
#
loop_
_entity_poly.entity_id
_entity_poly.type
_entity_poly.pdbx_seq_one_letter_code
_entity_poly.pdbx_strand_id
1 'polypeptide(L)'
;MDNCKPIKVIIVDDHLMVRDGLKVFLSVHDDIKVVADAGNGQEALELCHQLQPDVVLMDIVMPEMDGPTATALLREQCPHIQVIALTTFVEEDLVQQAIRAGAISYLLKDVHPNRLAQAIRDACIGKGTIDASAAQALIQTKDQPIGTESTLTERELEVLRLLAQGITNKEVALTLNISLGTVRYHTSNIYMKLGVSNRTEAARLALEQGWIS
;
A
#
# COMPACT_ATOMS: atom_id res chain seq x y z
N MET A 1 33.77 9.58 16.73
CA MET A 1 32.38 9.80 16.32
C MET A 1 32.32 9.28 14.90
N ASP A 2 31.72 8.08 14.73
CA ASP A 2 31.56 7.49 13.41
C ASP A 2 30.69 8.40 12.57
N ASN A 3 31.27 8.92 11.50
CA ASN A 3 30.62 9.78 10.53
C ASN A 3 29.73 8.92 9.59
N CYS A 4 28.77 8.21 10.18
CA CYS A 4 27.81 7.43 9.41
C CYS A 4 26.93 8.40 8.63
N LYS A 5 26.87 8.25 7.31
CA LYS A 5 25.99 9.08 6.47
C LYS A 5 24.55 8.87 6.94
N PRO A 6 23.74 9.93 7.03
CA PRO A 6 22.35 9.78 7.42
C PRO A 6 21.60 8.93 6.39
N ILE A 7 20.67 8.10 6.86
CA ILE A 7 19.78 7.29 6.05
C ILE A 7 18.86 8.22 5.25
N LYS A 8 18.95 8.16 3.92
CA LYS A 8 18.10 8.97 3.03
C LYS A 8 16.73 8.31 2.90
N VAL A 9 15.69 9.05 3.21
CA VAL A 9 14.31 8.59 3.17
C VAL A 9 13.50 9.42 2.20
N ILE A 10 12.66 8.77 1.38
CA ILE A 10 11.57 9.40 0.63
C ILE A 10 10.24 8.96 1.26
N ILE A 11 9.31 9.91 1.41
CA ILE A 11 7.95 9.67 1.92
C ILE A 11 6.99 9.75 0.74
N VAL A 12 6.15 8.71 0.57
CA VAL A 12 5.18 8.62 -0.52
C VAL A 12 3.79 8.38 0.06
N ASP A 13 2.90 9.36 -0.09
CA ASP A 13 1.54 9.35 0.43
C ASP A 13 0.71 10.41 -0.33
N ASP A 14 -0.52 10.13 -0.70
CA ASP A 14 -1.36 11.09 -1.40
C ASP A 14 -1.89 12.21 -0.48
N HIS A 15 -1.81 12.03 0.85
CA HIS A 15 -2.24 12.99 1.85
C HIS A 15 -1.09 13.90 2.30
N LEU A 16 -1.11 15.17 1.88
CA LEU A 16 -0.08 16.16 2.24
C LEU A 16 0.17 16.26 3.76
N MET A 17 -0.92 16.25 4.56
CA MET A 17 -0.82 16.35 6.03
C MET A 17 -0.06 15.15 6.65
N VAL A 18 -0.17 13.96 6.06
CA VAL A 18 0.57 12.77 6.50
C VAL A 18 2.05 12.94 6.18
N ARG A 19 2.37 13.37 4.95
CA ARG A 19 3.77 13.63 4.54
C ARG A 19 4.43 14.65 5.44
N ASP A 20 3.76 15.77 5.72
CA ASP A 20 4.32 16.83 6.58
C ASP A 20 4.46 16.36 8.04
N GLY A 21 3.51 15.60 8.55
CA GLY A 21 3.60 14.99 9.88
C GLY A 21 4.80 14.04 10.00
N LEU A 22 5.02 13.17 9.00
CA LEU A 22 6.14 12.25 8.97
C LEU A 22 7.49 12.98 8.85
N LYS A 23 7.58 14.06 8.06
CA LYS A 23 8.77 14.91 8.00
C LYS A 23 9.13 15.48 9.37
N VAL A 24 8.14 16.02 10.09
CA VAL A 24 8.34 16.55 11.45
C VAL A 24 8.79 15.45 12.40
N PHE A 25 8.17 14.28 12.38
CA PHE A 25 8.55 13.15 13.24
C PHE A 25 9.97 12.66 12.97
N LEU A 26 10.38 12.60 11.71
CA LEU A 26 11.71 12.11 11.37
C LEU A 26 12.80 13.17 11.56
N SER A 27 12.46 14.46 11.57
CA SER A 27 13.44 15.56 11.73
C SER A 27 14.17 15.60 13.09
N VAL A 28 13.62 14.90 14.10
CA VAL A 28 14.26 14.83 15.43
C VAL A 28 15.36 13.77 15.52
N HIS A 29 15.57 13.00 14.45
CA HIS A 29 16.58 11.93 14.37
C HIS A 29 17.72 12.35 13.45
N ASP A 30 18.89 12.66 14.01
CA ASP A 30 20.06 13.16 13.26
C ASP A 30 20.60 12.15 12.22
N ASP A 31 20.34 10.86 12.43
CA ASP A 31 20.75 9.75 11.57
C ASP A 31 19.78 9.44 10.43
N ILE A 32 18.64 10.15 10.35
CA ILE A 32 17.62 9.98 9.29
C ILE A 32 17.39 11.32 8.58
N LYS A 33 17.44 11.31 7.26
CA LYS A 33 17.22 12.50 6.45
C LYS A 33 16.15 12.27 5.42
N VAL A 34 15.00 12.94 5.55
CA VAL A 34 14.00 12.99 4.48
C VAL A 34 14.55 13.86 3.36
N VAL A 35 14.76 13.28 2.19
CA VAL A 35 15.38 13.94 1.02
C VAL A 35 14.35 14.43 0.01
N ALA A 36 13.15 13.84 -0.01
CA ALA A 36 12.01 14.26 -0.82
C ALA A 36 10.72 13.64 -0.29
N ASP A 37 9.59 14.08 -0.84
CA ASP A 37 8.29 13.43 -0.71
C ASP A 37 7.54 13.43 -2.04
N ALA A 38 6.62 12.49 -2.22
CA ALA A 38 5.83 12.28 -3.42
C ALA A 38 4.34 12.08 -3.07
N GLY A 39 3.45 12.49 -3.97
CA GLY A 39 2.01 12.32 -3.82
C GLY A 39 1.43 11.07 -4.49
N ASN A 40 2.22 10.33 -5.26
CA ASN A 40 1.81 9.11 -5.97
C ASN A 40 3.02 8.23 -6.31
N GLY A 41 2.75 7.00 -6.78
CA GLY A 41 3.79 6.04 -7.11
C GLY A 41 4.66 6.46 -8.29
N GLN A 42 4.13 7.17 -9.29
CA GLN A 42 4.88 7.60 -10.47
C GLN A 42 5.95 8.64 -10.08
N GLU A 43 5.56 9.66 -9.32
CA GLU A 43 6.48 10.66 -8.78
C GLU A 43 7.55 10.03 -7.88
N ALA A 44 7.17 9.01 -7.08
CA ALA A 44 8.10 8.27 -6.24
C ALA A 44 9.19 7.57 -7.06
N LEU A 45 8.84 6.92 -8.17
CA LEU A 45 9.80 6.27 -9.07
C LEU A 45 10.82 7.27 -9.61
N GLU A 46 10.36 8.42 -10.10
CA GLU A 46 11.23 9.46 -10.66
C GLU A 46 12.21 10.00 -9.61
N LEU A 47 11.71 10.32 -8.41
CA LEU A 47 12.53 10.78 -7.29
C LEU A 47 13.53 9.73 -6.82
N CYS A 48 13.14 8.46 -6.76
CA CYS A 48 14.03 7.36 -6.39
C CYS A 48 15.18 7.21 -7.38
N HIS A 49 14.92 7.32 -8.69
CA HIS A 49 15.98 7.30 -9.71
C HIS A 49 16.96 8.47 -9.56
N GLN A 50 16.46 9.67 -9.24
CA GLN A 50 17.28 10.87 -9.14
C GLN A 50 18.10 10.92 -7.84
N LEU A 51 17.47 10.59 -6.71
CA LEU A 51 18.02 10.83 -5.38
C LEU A 51 18.68 9.60 -4.75
N GLN A 52 18.37 8.41 -5.28
CA GLN A 52 18.89 7.14 -4.78
C GLN A 52 18.79 7.07 -3.24
N PRO A 53 17.56 7.01 -2.68
CA PRO A 53 17.34 6.89 -1.25
C PRO A 53 17.72 5.50 -0.75
N ASP A 54 17.93 5.38 0.55
CA ASP A 54 18.15 4.09 1.21
C ASP A 54 16.81 3.40 1.52
N VAL A 55 15.82 4.20 1.92
CA VAL A 55 14.49 3.72 2.33
C VAL A 55 13.37 4.57 1.72
N VAL A 56 12.29 3.93 1.31
CA VAL A 56 11.04 4.58 0.89
C VAL A 56 9.93 4.18 1.87
N LEU A 57 9.28 5.17 2.46
CA LEU A 57 8.02 4.99 3.18
C LEU A 57 6.89 5.12 2.16
N MET A 58 6.19 4.02 1.87
CA MET A 58 5.23 3.92 0.77
C MET A 58 3.82 3.70 1.30
N ASP A 59 2.90 4.64 1.06
CA ASP A 59 1.48 4.35 1.25
C ASP A 59 1.02 3.27 0.28
N ILE A 60 0.10 2.44 0.72
CA ILE A 60 -0.43 1.33 -0.10
C ILE A 60 -1.49 1.82 -1.06
N VAL A 61 -2.38 2.69 -0.60
CA VAL A 61 -3.56 3.11 -1.35
C VAL A 61 -3.40 4.54 -1.84
N MET A 62 -2.98 4.70 -3.09
CA MET A 62 -2.78 6.00 -3.73
C MET A 62 -3.47 6.03 -5.10
N PRO A 63 -3.86 7.23 -5.60
CA PRO A 63 -4.38 7.39 -6.96
C PRO A 63 -3.29 7.16 -8.02
N GLU A 64 -3.70 6.91 -9.26
CA GLU A 64 -2.86 6.72 -10.44
C GLU A 64 -1.99 5.46 -10.39
N MET A 65 -1.03 5.41 -9.48
CA MET A 65 -0.18 4.25 -9.23
C MET A 65 -0.18 3.93 -7.74
N ASP A 66 -0.68 2.76 -7.37
CA ASP A 66 -0.72 2.28 -5.99
C ASP A 66 0.66 1.88 -5.45
N GLY A 67 0.75 1.75 -4.11
CA GLY A 67 2.00 1.42 -3.44
C GLY A 67 2.59 0.06 -3.81
N PRO A 68 1.80 -1.02 -3.89
CA PRO A 68 2.31 -2.32 -4.35
C PRO A 68 2.89 -2.28 -5.75
N THR A 69 2.21 -1.65 -6.71
CA THR A 69 2.72 -1.49 -8.09
C THR A 69 4.01 -0.67 -8.12
N ALA A 70 4.05 0.47 -7.42
CA ALA A 70 5.25 1.28 -7.31
C ALA A 70 6.41 0.51 -6.63
N THR A 71 6.10 -0.27 -5.59
CA THR A 71 7.07 -1.11 -4.88
C THR A 71 7.68 -2.16 -5.81
N ALA A 72 6.87 -2.88 -6.59
CA ALA A 72 7.35 -3.90 -7.52
C ALA A 72 8.30 -3.29 -8.55
N LEU A 73 7.94 -2.14 -9.14
CA LEU A 73 8.78 -1.43 -10.09
C LEU A 73 10.09 -0.91 -9.45
N LEU A 74 10.02 -0.39 -8.22
CA LEU A 74 11.22 0.02 -7.48
C LEU A 74 12.16 -1.15 -7.20
N ARG A 75 11.62 -2.31 -6.81
CA ARG A 75 12.43 -3.51 -6.56
C ARG A 75 13.10 -4.05 -7.82
N GLU A 76 12.47 -3.92 -8.97
CA GLU A 76 13.04 -4.29 -10.26
C GLU A 76 14.12 -3.32 -10.71
N GLN A 77 13.85 -2.01 -10.65
CA GLN A 77 14.72 -0.97 -11.21
C GLN A 77 15.82 -0.49 -10.26
N CYS A 78 15.55 -0.52 -8.95
CA CYS A 78 16.44 -0.03 -7.89
C CYS A 78 16.49 -1.02 -6.71
N PRO A 79 17.05 -2.23 -6.86
CA PRO A 79 16.94 -3.32 -5.88
C PRO A 79 17.62 -3.02 -4.53
N HIS A 80 18.48 -2.01 -4.44
CA HIS A 80 19.12 -1.58 -3.20
C HIS A 80 18.20 -0.76 -2.31
N ILE A 81 17.16 -0.13 -2.86
CA ILE A 81 16.20 0.67 -2.10
C ILE A 81 15.28 -0.25 -1.31
N GLN A 82 15.15 -0.01 -0.02
CA GLN A 82 14.21 -0.75 0.82
C GLN A 82 12.87 -0.03 0.90
N VAL A 83 11.78 -0.77 0.84
CA VAL A 83 10.43 -0.20 0.89
C VAL A 83 9.74 -0.66 2.17
N ILE A 84 9.28 0.31 2.97
CA ILE A 84 8.42 0.12 4.13
C ILE A 84 7.00 0.53 3.71
N ALA A 85 6.09 -0.41 3.67
CA ALA A 85 4.68 -0.13 3.42
C ALA A 85 4.05 0.51 4.65
N LEU A 86 3.35 1.63 4.46
CA LEU A 86 2.56 2.32 5.48
C LEU A 86 1.08 2.26 5.09
N THR A 87 0.21 1.98 6.04
CA THR A 87 -1.22 1.92 5.80
C THR A 87 -2.03 2.40 6.98
N THR A 88 -3.26 2.84 6.73
CA THR A 88 -4.20 3.19 7.79
C THR A 88 -4.96 1.96 8.32
N PHE A 89 -5.07 0.90 7.50
CA PHE A 89 -5.87 -0.28 7.80
C PHE A 89 -5.09 -1.57 7.55
N VAL A 90 -5.41 -2.60 8.34
CA VAL A 90 -4.90 -3.96 8.11
C VAL A 90 -5.97 -4.72 7.34
N GLU A 91 -5.76 -4.83 6.05
CA GLU A 91 -6.53 -5.72 5.18
C GLU A 91 -5.62 -6.80 4.64
N GLU A 92 -6.07 -8.03 4.73
CA GLU A 92 -5.28 -9.21 4.41
C GLU A 92 -4.70 -9.17 2.99
N ASP A 93 -5.54 -8.81 2.01
CA ASP A 93 -5.13 -8.69 0.61
C ASP A 93 -4.06 -7.62 0.40
N LEU A 94 -4.17 -6.47 1.08
CA LEU A 94 -3.20 -5.37 0.96
C LEU A 94 -1.85 -5.74 1.58
N VAL A 95 -1.87 -6.42 2.73
CA VAL A 95 -0.65 -6.93 3.38
C VAL A 95 0.08 -7.88 2.43
N GLN A 96 -0.63 -8.85 1.85
CA GLN A 96 -0.04 -9.82 0.93
C GLN A 96 0.52 -9.17 -0.32
N GLN A 97 -0.23 -8.24 -0.93
CA GLN A 97 0.22 -7.55 -2.13
C GLN A 97 1.49 -6.74 -1.87
N ALA A 98 1.56 -5.99 -0.76
CA ALA A 98 2.75 -5.22 -0.41
C ALA A 98 3.98 -6.12 -0.20
N ILE A 99 3.82 -7.25 0.52
CA ILE A 99 4.92 -8.19 0.76
C ILE A 99 5.33 -8.89 -0.54
N ARG A 100 4.39 -9.34 -1.38
CA ARG A 100 4.68 -9.95 -2.69
C ARG A 100 5.37 -8.97 -3.64
N ALA A 101 5.03 -7.69 -3.57
CA ALA A 101 5.70 -6.64 -4.32
C ALA A 101 7.15 -6.37 -3.86
N GLY A 102 7.54 -6.92 -2.71
CA GLY A 102 8.90 -6.83 -2.17
C GLY A 102 9.09 -5.76 -1.10
N ALA A 103 8.02 -5.27 -0.46
CA ALA A 103 8.15 -4.45 0.73
C ALA A 103 8.82 -5.27 1.85
N ILE A 104 9.88 -4.70 2.46
CA ILE A 104 10.60 -5.37 3.54
C ILE A 104 9.86 -5.26 4.88
N SER A 105 9.04 -4.23 5.04
CA SER A 105 8.30 -3.94 6.27
C SER A 105 6.88 -3.50 5.97
N TYR A 106 5.98 -3.78 6.91
CA TYR A 106 4.58 -3.35 6.85
C TYR A 106 4.16 -2.77 8.20
N LEU A 107 3.81 -1.50 8.23
CA LEU A 107 3.47 -0.75 9.45
C LEU A 107 2.15 0.00 9.29
N LEU A 108 1.45 0.20 10.40
CA LEU A 108 0.30 1.10 10.45
C LEU A 108 0.74 2.56 10.57
N LYS A 109 -0.03 3.49 9.96
CA LYS A 109 0.25 4.94 10.02
C LYS A 109 0.10 5.53 11.44
N ASP A 110 -0.54 4.82 12.38
CA ASP A 110 -0.63 5.18 13.80
C ASP A 110 0.56 4.66 14.63
N VAL A 111 1.57 4.07 13.98
CA VAL A 111 2.79 3.60 14.64
C VAL A 111 3.47 4.73 15.41
N HIS A 112 3.96 4.40 16.62
CA HIS A 112 4.70 5.39 17.42
C HIS A 112 5.96 5.86 16.67
N PRO A 113 6.29 7.19 16.66
CA PRO A 113 7.42 7.76 15.90
C PRO A 113 8.74 7.04 16.10
N ASN A 114 9.10 6.68 17.34
CA ASN A 114 10.34 5.96 17.64
C ASN A 114 10.38 4.56 17.00
N ARG A 115 9.22 3.90 16.88
CA ARG A 115 9.12 2.59 16.22
C ARG A 115 9.30 2.71 14.72
N LEU A 116 8.76 3.76 14.10
CA LEU A 116 8.97 4.04 12.69
C LEU A 116 10.46 4.33 12.41
N ALA A 117 11.10 5.18 13.21
CA ALA A 117 12.53 5.45 13.09
C ALA A 117 13.38 4.18 13.24
N GLN A 118 13.02 3.29 14.17
CA GLN A 118 13.71 2.00 14.34
C GLN A 118 13.49 1.10 13.11
N ALA A 119 12.28 1.03 12.56
CA ALA A 119 11.99 0.26 11.37
C ALA A 119 12.77 0.76 10.13
N ILE A 120 13.00 2.06 10.01
CA ILE A 120 13.85 2.65 8.97
C ILE A 120 15.29 2.16 9.11
N ARG A 121 15.86 2.17 10.34
CA ARG A 121 17.21 1.66 10.60
C ARG A 121 17.32 0.16 10.30
N ASP A 122 16.32 -0.61 10.73
CA ASP A 122 16.28 -2.05 10.52
C ASP A 122 16.17 -2.38 9.02
N ALA A 123 15.32 -1.66 8.27
CA ALA A 123 15.20 -1.82 6.83
C ALA A 123 16.52 -1.54 6.09
N CYS A 124 17.26 -0.51 6.51
CA CYS A 124 18.55 -0.14 5.91
C CYS A 124 19.60 -1.27 6.01
N ILE A 125 19.49 -2.12 7.04
CA ILE A 125 20.37 -3.31 7.22
C ILE A 125 19.69 -4.62 6.76
N GLY A 126 18.61 -4.53 5.99
CA GLY A 126 17.90 -5.68 5.43
C GLY A 126 17.02 -6.46 6.43
N LYS A 127 16.66 -5.86 7.57
CA LYS A 127 15.74 -6.45 8.54
C LYS A 127 14.33 -5.92 8.35
N GLY A 128 13.38 -6.84 8.14
CA GLY A 128 11.97 -6.51 8.03
C GLY A 128 11.28 -6.36 9.39
N THR A 129 10.30 -5.46 9.45
CA THR A 129 9.40 -5.28 10.60
C THR A 129 7.97 -5.39 10.12
N ILE A 130 7.19 -6.30 10.69
CA ILE A 130 5.77 -6.47 10.39
C ILE A 130 4.99 -6.22 11.68
N ASP A 131 3.96 -5.38 11.63
CA ASP A 131 3.06 -5.18 12.75
C ASP A 131 2.31 -6.47 13.09
N ALA A 132 2.00 -6.68 14.38
CA ALA A 132 1.39 -7.91 14.88
C ALA A 132 0.06 -8.23 14.17
N SER A 133 -0.75 -7.22 13.90
CA SER A 133 -2.00 -7.33 13.15
C SER A 133 -1.80 -7.77 11.69
N ALA A 134 -0.80 -7.20 11.02
CA ALA A 134 -0.43 -7.59 9.67
C ALA A 134 0.16 -9.02 9.63
N ALA A 135 0.92 -9.40 10.65
CA ALA A 135 1.43 -10.76 10.77
C ALA A 135 0.30 -11.80 10.96
N GLN A 136 -0.74 -11.45 11.72
CA GLN A 136 -1.94 -12.29 11.87
C GLN A 136 -2.68 -12.45 10.53
N ALA A 137 -2.84 -11.37 9.77
CA ALA A 137 -3.45 -11.40 8.44
C ALA A 137 -2.70 -12.35 7.49
N LEU A 138 -1.37 -12.36 7.53
CA LEU A 138 -0.54 -13.28 6.73
C LEU A 138 -0.67 -14.77 7.14
N ILE A 139 -0.95 -15.05 8.42
CA ILE A 139 -1.07 -16.43 8.93
C ILE A 139 -2.42 -17.04 8.55
N GLN A 140 -3.49 -16.25 8.53
CA GLN A 140 -4.85 -16.71 8.22
C GLN A 140 -5.02 -17.21 6.78
N THR A 141 -4.17 -16.76 5.86
CA THR A 141 -4.25 -17.07 4.42
C THR A 141 -3.61 -18.39 4.00
N LYS A 142 -3.14 -19.25 4.90
CA LYS A 142 -2.47 -20.52 4.53
C LYS A 142 -3.37 -21.53 3.79
N ASP A 143 -4.67 -21.32 3.75
CA ASP A 143 -5.64 -22.28 3.18
C ASP A 143 -6.33 -21.82 1.88
N GLN A 144 -5.97 -20.65 1.30
CA GLN A 144 -6.54 -20.28 0.01
C GLN A 144 -5.62 -20.68 -1.14
N PRO A 145 -6.08 -21.49 -2.11
CA PRO A 145 -5.30 -21.77 -3.32
C PRO A 145 -5.07 -20.47 -4.08
N ILE A 146 -3.84 -20.31 -4.56
CA ILE A 146 -3.41 -19.20 -5.42
C ILE A 146 -4.34 -19.19 -6.64
N GLY A 147 -5.39 -18.36 -6.60
CA GLY A 147 -6.26 -18.12 -7.75
C GLY A 147 -5.44 -17.46 -8.85
N THR A 148 -5.61 -17.93 -10.07
CA THR A 148 -5.09 -17.33 -11.29
C THR A 148 -5.43 -15.84 -11.33
N GLU A 149 -4.54 -15.01 -11.85
CA GLU A 149 -4.59 -13.53 -11.91
C GLU A 149 -5.92 -12.92 -12.44
N SER A 150 -6.84 -13.73 -12.92
CA SER A 150 -8.13 -13.33 -13.52
C SER A 150 -9.36 -13.48 -12.60
N THR A 151 -9.20 -13.96 -11.37
CA THR A 151 -10.34 -14.13 -10.44
C THR A 151 -10.37 -13.03 -9.40
N LEU A 152 -11.57 -12.52 -9.10
CA LEU A 152 -11.79 -11.56 -8.01
C LEU A 152 -11.53 -12.25 -6.67
N THR A 153 -10.89 -11.53 -5.73
CA THR A 153 -10.77 -11.97 -4.34
C THR A 153 -12.15 -11.92 -3.66
N GLU A 154 -12.29 -12.59 -2.51
CA GLU A 154 -13.54 -12.51 -1.73
C GLU A 154 -13.90 -11.07 -1.38
N ARG A 155 -12.90 -10.26 -1.04
CA ARG A 155 -13.08 -8.84 -0.71
C ARG A 155 -13.54 -8.01 -1.92
N GLU A 156 -12.96 -8.25 -3.08
CA GLU A 156 -13.40 -7.63 -4.33
C GLU A 156 -14.83 -8.04 -4.71
N LEU A 157 -15.21 -9.30 -4.47
CA LEU A 157 -16.58 -9.77 -4.66
C LEU A 157 -17.57 -9.09 -3.71
N GLU A 158 -17.23 -8.90 -2.43
CA GLU A 158 -18.04 -8.17 -1.48
C GLU A 158 -18.25 -6.72 -1.93
N VAL A 159 -17.17 -6.03 -2.31
CA VAL A 159 -17.24 -4.66 -2.84
C VAL A 159 -18.11 -4.62 -4.10
N LEU A 160 -17.90 -5.54 -5.04
CA LEU A 160 -18.65 -5.61 -6.29
C LEU A 160 -20.17 -5.83 -6.05
N ARG A 161 -20.53 -6.70 -5.10
CA ARG A 161 -21.93 -6.93 -4.71
C ARG A 161 -22.61 -5.65 -4.23
N LEU A 162 -21.97 -4.91 -3.33
CA LEU A 162 -22.49 -3.64 -2.82
C LEU A 162 -22.55 -2.57 -3.91
N LEU A 163 -21.53 -2.49 -4.76
CA LEU A 163 -21.55 -1.60 -5.91
C LEU A 163 -22.71 -1.92 -6.86
N ALA A 164 -22.96 -3.17 -7.18
CA ALA A 164 -24.04 -3.59 -8.08
C ALA A 164 -25.44 -3.26 -7.53
N GLN A 165 -25.61 -3.24 -6.21
CA GLN A 165 -26.85 -2.80 -5.54
C GLN A 165 -27.09 -1.27 -5.63
N GLY A 166 -26.21 -0.51 -6.25
CA GLY A 166 -26.35 0.94 -6.36
C GLY A 166 -25.78 1.74 -5.17
N ILE A 167 -25.17 1.06 -4.18
CA ILE A 167 -24.61 1.66 -2.96
C ILE A 167 -23.37 2.48 -3.30
N THR A 168 -23.28 3.75 -2.88
CA THR A 168 -22.14 4.62 -3.16
C THR A 168 -20.86 4.13 -2.50
N ASN A 169 -19.68 4.48 -3.05
CA ASN A 169 -18.39 4.11 -2.43
C ASN A 169 -18.27 4.53 -0.96
N LYS A 170 -18.92 5.65 -0.58
CA LYS A 170 -18.92 6.12 0.81
C LYS A 170 -19.74 5.20 1.72
N GLU A 171 -20.87 4.73 1.24
CA GLU A 171 -21.72 3.77 1.97
C GLU A 171 -21.08 2.38 2.01
N VAL A 172 -20.42 1.95 0.91
CA VAL A 172 -19.61 0.72 0.91
C VAL A 172 -18.52 0.79 1.98
N ALA A 173 -17.82 1.91 2.08
CA ALA A 173 -16.79 2.13 3.10
C ALA A 173 -17.34 1.96 4.53
N LEU A 174 -18.51 2.54 4.80
CA LEU A 174 -19.19 2.40 6.10
C LEU A 174 -19.66 0.96 6.36
N THR A 175 -20.25 0.30 5.36
CA THR A 175 -20.78 -1.06 5.48
C THR A 175 -19.67 -2.08 5.74
N LEU A 176 -18.56 -1.94 5.05
CA LEU A 176 -17.42 -2.86 5.16
C LEU A 176 -16.39 -2.44 6.21
N ASN A 177 -16.61 -1.30 6.90
CA ASN A 177 -15.72 -0.71 7.89
C ASN A 177 -14.28 -0.52 7.37
N ILE A 178 -14.16 0.06 6.17
CA ILE A 178 -12.89 0.36 5.50
C ILE A 178 -12.86 1.82 5.05
N SER A 179 -11.70 2.32 4.64
CA SER A 179 -11.59 3.69 4.14
C SER A 179 -12.25 3.85 2.76
N LEU A 180 -12.65 5.08 2.44
CA LEU A 180 -13.10 5.42 1.09
C LEU A 180 -12.00 5.18 0.05
N GLY A 181 -10.72 5.42 0.42
CA GLY A 181 -9.56 5.12 -0.40
C GLY A 181 -9.48 3.64 -0.73
N THR A 182 -9.62 2.77 0.27
CA THR A 182 -9.62 1.32 0.09
C THR A 182 -10.74 0.84 -0.83
N VAL A 183 -11.96 1.40 -0.69
CA VAL A 183 -13.07 1.07 -1.62
C VAL A 183 -12.71 1.47 -3.05
N ARG A 184 -12.12 2.64 -3.25
CA ARG A 184 -11.67 3.08 -4.59
C ARG A 184 -10.61 2.15 -5.16
N TYR A 185 -9.66 1.74 -4.34
CA TYR A 185 -8.63 0.78 -4.69
C TYR A 185 -9.23 -0.56 -5.16
N HIS A 186 -10.10 -1.19 -4.35
CA HIS A 186 -10.78 -2.43 -4.76
C HIS A 186 -11.62 -2.23 -6.02
N THR A 187 -12.32 -1.10 -6.15
CA THR A 187 -13.10 -0.78 -7.34
C THR A 187 -12.22 -0.71 -8.60
N SER A 188 -11.06 -0.07 -8.51
CA SER A 188 -10.09 0.02 -9.61
C SER A 188 -9.57 -1.37 -10.01
N ASN A 189 -9.19 -2.18 -9.02
CA ASN A 189 -8.71 -3.55 -9.24
C ASN A 189 -9.81 -4.44 -9.86
N ILE A 190 -11.04 -4.32 -9.39
CA ILE A 190 -12.21 -5.02 -9.98
C ILE A 190 -12.34 -4.66 -11.46
N TYR A 191 -12.32 -3.37 -11.81
CA TYR A 191 -12.46 -2.93 -13.19
C TYR A 191 -11.32 -3.44 -14.06
N MET A 192 -10.10 -3.38 -13.58
CA MET A 192 -8.93 -3.90 -14.28
C MET A 192 -9.02 -5.43 -14.51
N LYS A 193 -9.34 -6.20 -13.46
CA LYS A 193 -9.46 -7.67 -13.55
C LYS A 193 -10.61 -8.12 -14.45
N LEU A 194 -11.72 -7.38 -14.48
CA LEU A 194 -12.87 -7.68 -15.31
C LEU A 194 -12.75 -7.12 -16.74
N GLY A 195 -11.74 -6.28 -17.02
CA GLY A 195 -11.58 -5.61 -18.31
C GLY A 195 -12.71 -4.62 -18.63
N VAL A 196 -13.27 -3.96 -17.61
CA VAL A 196 -14.39 -3.02 -17.74
C VAL A 196 -13.96 -1.61 -17.36
N SER A 197 -14.67 -0.59 -17.86
CA SER A 197 -14.30 0.81 -17.69
C SER A 197 -15.16 1.54 -16.64
N ASN A 198 -16.25 0.97 -16.21
CA ASN A 198 -17.19 1.64 -15.32
C ASN A 198 -18.02 0.65 -14.49
N ARG A 199 -18.70 1.22 -13.47
CA ARG A 199 -19.52 0.47 -12.53
C ARG A 199 -20.66 -0.31 -13.19
N THR A 200 -21.31 0.28 -14.20
CA THR A 200 -22.46 -0.34 -14.87
C THR A 200 -22.02 -1.59 -15.62
N GLU A 201 -20.90 -1.54 -16.31
CA GLU A 201 -20.31 -2.69 -16.99
C GLU A 201 -19.91 -3.78 -16.00
N ALA A 202 -19.27 -3.41 -14.87
CA ALA A 202 -18.89 -4.34 -13.83
C ALA A 202 -20.10 -5.06 -13.21
N ALA A 203 -21.17 -4.32 -12.91
CA ALA A 203 -22.41 -4.88 -12.36
C ALA A 203 -23.10 -5.82 -13.37
N ARG A 204 -23.17 -5.43 -14.66
CA ARG A 204 -23.73 -6.28 -15.72
C ARG A 204 -22.96 -7.60 -15.84
N LEU A 205 -21.63 -7.52 -15.90
CA LEU A 205 -20.79 -8.71 -16.01
C LEU A 205 -20.94 -9.62 -14.79
N ALA A 206 -21.03 -9.05 -13.58
CA ALA A 206 -21.23 -9.79 -12.35
C ALA A 206 -22.57 -10.54 -12.33
N LEU A 207 -23.64 -9.95 -12.86
CA LEU A 207 -24.94 -10.62 -13.06
C LEU A 207 -24.85 -11.76 -14.07
N GLU A 208 -24.19 -11.54 -15.21
CA GLU A 208 -24.02 -12.55 -16.27
C GLU A 208 -23.20 -13.77 -15.78
N GLN A 209 -22.22 -13.56 -14.90
CA GLN A 209 -21.39 -14.60 -14.32
C GLN A 209 -22.04 -15.27 -13.09
N GLY A 210 -23.19 -14.78 -12.60
CA GLY A 210 -23.89 -15.33 -11.44
C GLY A 210 -23.19 -15.03 -10.09
N TRP A 211 -22.31 -14.03 -10.04
CA TRP A 211 -21.62 -13.63 -8.81
C TRP A 211 -22.51 -12.80 -7.88
N ILE A 212 -23.53 -12.20 -8.46
CA ILE A 212 -24.57 -11.41 -7.79
C ILE A 212 -25.93 -11.82 -8.28
N SER A 213 -26.94 -11.67 -7.43
CA SER A 213 -28.37 -11.98 -7.72
C SER A 213 -29.23 -10.73 -7.64
#